data_1ac468fd9978989cd26512b8c8e64e98
#
_entry.id   1ac468fd9978989cd26512b8c8e64e98
#
_cell.length_a   1.000
_cell.length_b   1.000
_cell.length_c   1.000
_cell.angle_alpha   90.00
_cell.angle_beta   90.00
_cell.angle_gamma   90.00
#
_symmetry.space_group_name_H-M   'P 1'
#
loop_
_entity.id
_entity.type
_entity.pdbx_description
1 polymer ?
#
loop_
_entity_poly.entity_id
_entity_poly.type
_entity_poly.pdbx_seq_one_letter_code
_entity_poly.pdbx_strand_id
1 'polypeptide(L)'
;HNRLSKQFLPPKTTSEYIQATSRVGRNAGNAPGIVFVLYRPGRPRDKSHYEHFREYHSKLYCSVEPTSVTPFSAPVRERALHAIMIGMIRLENDNEYNLSVPQIPNSAVLNHVEQVIRNRISEIEPDELENTMCRFEERLTDWKLWHPALWEPKKNRDFSFTDEVPLIYGSGEHPNEAWGKRGFETPTSMRNADVSCEAELMLREYVAKED
;
A
#
# COMPACT_ATOMS: atom_id res chain seq x y z
N HIS A 1 28.26 3.78 7.38
CA HIS A 1 29.27 2.74 7.53
C HIS A 1 28.75 1.30 7.37
N ASN A 2 27.72 1.03 6.54
CA ASN A 2 27.21 -0.33 6.36
C ASN A 2 27.95 -1.03 5.22
N ARG A 3 29.04 -1.73 5.53
CA ARG A 3 29.75 -2.63 4.62
C ARG A 3 29.05 -3.99 4.49
N LEU A 4 28.15 -4.33 5.39
CA LEU A 4 27.45 -5.61 5.45
C LEU A 4 25.95 -5.39 5.57
N SER A 5 25.17 -5.94 4.65
CA SER A 5 23.73 -6.06 4.78
C SER A 5 23.34 -7.52 4.94
N LYS A 6 22.61 -7.82 5.99
CA LYS A 6 22.06 -9.14 6.25
C LYS A 6 20.57 -9.12 5.94
N GLN A 7 20.18 -9.83 4.92
CA GLN A 7 18.78 -9.99 4.56
C GLN A 7 18.31 -11.38 4.96
N PHE A 8 17.36 -11.46 5.89
CA PHE A 8 16.88 -12.76 6.41
C PHE A 8 15.97 -13.49 5.42
N LEU A 9 15.32 -12.74 4.54
CA LEU A 9 14.43 -13.30 3.52
C LEU A 9 14.57 -12.48 2.25
N PRO A 10 14.63 -13.12 1.07
CA PRO A 10 14.58 -12.38 -0.19
C PRO A 10 13.25 -11.66 -0.30
N PRO A 11 13.24 -10.39 -0.71
CA PRO A 11 12.03 -9.64 -0.99
C PRO A 11 11.13 -10.35 -1.99
N LYS A 12 9.84 -10.01 -2.01
CA LYS A 12 8.88 -10.64 -2.92
C LYS A 12 9.17 -10.30 -4.38
N THR A 13 9.68 -9.10 -4.65
CA THR A 13 9.95 -8.62 -6.01
C THR A 13 11.43 -8.39 -6.25
N THR A 14 11.85 -8.50 -7.50
CA THR A 14 13.24 -8.23 -7.93
C THR A 14 13.59 -6.76 -7.72
N SER A 15 12.65 -5.84 -7.92
CA SER A 15 12.84 -4.42 -7.68
C SER A 15 13.17 -4.11 -6.21
N GLU A 16 12.49 -4.75 -5.27
CA GLU A 16 12.78 -4.62 -3.83
C GLU A 16 14.15 -5.21 -3.48
N TYR A 17 14.48 -6.36 -4.07
CA TYR A 17 15.78 -7.01 -3.90
C TYR A 17 16.91 -6.06 -4.34
N ILE A 18 16.81 -5.47 -5.53
CA ILE A 18 17.79 -4.50 -6.05
C ILE A 18 17.90 -3.30 -5.12
N GLN A 19 16.79 -2.72 -4.65
CA GLN A 19 16.80 -1.57 -3.77
C GLN A 19 17.42 -1.85 -2.40
N ALA A 20 17.17 -3.03 -1.85
CA ALA A 20 17.75 -3.43 -0.56
C ALA A 20 19.25 -3.66 -0.68
N THR A 21 19.70 -4.35 -1.75
CA THR A 21 21.09 -4.73 -1.95
C THR A 21 21.95 -3.59 -2.47
N SER A 22 21.42 -2.69 -3.29
CA SER A 22 22.15 -1.56 -3.87
C SER A 22 22.61 -0.49 -2.85
N ARG A 23 22.14 -0.59 -1.62
CA ARG A 23 22.59 0.30 -0.51
C ARG A 23 23.92 -0.13 0.10
N VAL A 24 24.38 -1.34 -0.20
CA VAL A 24 25.62 -1.92 0.33
C VAL A 24 26.79 -1.59 -0.61
N GLY A 25 27.89 -1.10 -0.06
CA GLY A 25 29.08 -0.79 -0.88
C GLY A 25 28.95 0.42 -1.81
N ARG A 26 28.10 1.38 -1.51
CA ARG A 26 27.83 2.57 -2.36
C ARG A 26 29.04 3.47 -2.57
N ASN A 27 30.02 3.45 -1.67
CA ASN A 27 31.19 4.31 -1.76
C ASN A 27 32.30 3.58 -2.53
N ALA A 28 32.56 4.02 -3.76
CA ALA A 28 33.56 3.41 -4.65
C ALA A 28 34.99 3.43 -4.09
N GLY A 29 35.31 4.33 -3.16
CA GLY A 29 36.62 4.40 -2.49
C GLY A 29 36.81 3.36 -1.37
N ASN A 30 35.80 2.58 -1.05
CA ASN A 30 35.84 1.55 0.00
C ASN A 30 35.86 0.15 -0.62
N ALA A 31 36.22 -0.85 0.21
CA ALA A 31 36.11 -2.26 -0.17
C ALA A 31 34.66 -2.60 -0.61
N PRO A 32 34.50 -3.57 -1.54
CA PRO A 32 33.18 -3.98 -2.00
C PRO A 32 32.29 -4.44 -0.84
N GLY A 33 31.01 -4.16 -0.93
CA GLY A 33 30.02 -4.61 0.05
C GLY A 33 29.66 -6.08 -0.17
N ILE A 34 29.28 -6.76 0.90
CA ILE A 34 28.85 -8.16 0.86
C ILE A 34 27.40 -8.24 1.31
N VAL A 35 26.58 -8.97 0.54
CA VAL A 35 25.17 -9.24 0.84
C VAL A 35 24.98 -10.74 1.08
N PHE A 36 24.47 -11.10 2.25
CA PHE A 36 24.07 -12.46 2.56
C PHE A 36 22.57 -12.62 2.38
N VAL A 37 22.15 -13.50 1.48
CA VAL A 37 20.73 -13.82 1.26
C VAL A 37 20.44 -15.18 1.89
N LEU A 38 19.47 -15.21 2.81
CA LEU A 38 19.06 -16.41 3.51
C LEU A 38 17.75 -16.93 2.92
N TYR A 39 17.80 -18.10 2.30
CA TYR A 39 16.65 -18.78 1.72
C TYR A 39 16.01 -19.76 2.71
N ARG A 40 14.69 -19.89 2.66
CA ARG A 40 13.95 -20.89 3.43
C ARG A 40 13.73 -22.15 2.60
N PRO A 41 14.26 -23.32 3.00
CA PRO A 41 14.12 -24.55 2.22
C PRO A 41 12.67 -25.03 2.05
N GLY A 42 11.79 -24.67 2.98
CA GLY A 42 10.37 -25.00 2.91
C GLY A 42 9.54 -24.11 1.97
N ARG A 43 10.15 -23.11 1.29
CA ARG A 43 9.46 -22.26 0.33
C ARG A 43 9.89 -22.58 -1.10
N PRO A 44 8.96 -23.04 -1.96
CA PRO A 44 9.30 -23.41 -3.35
C PRO A 44 10.03 -22.30 -4.11
N ARG A 45 9.61 -21.04 -3.91
CA ARG A 45 10.23 -19.87 -4.52
C ARG A 45 11.68 -19.68 -4.06
N ASP A 46 11.93 -19.75 -2.77
CA ASP A 46 13.28 -19.57 -2.21
C ASP A 46 14.21 -20.69 -2.69
N LYS A 47 13.70 -21.92 -2.79
CA LYS A 47 14.41 -23.06 -3.36
C LYS A 47 14.76 -22.83 -4.82
N SER A 48 13.82 -22.40 -5.65
CA SER A 48 14.07 -22.06 -7.06
C SER A 48 15.11 -20.95 -7.21
N HIS A 49 15.03 -19.87 -6.42
CA HIS A 49 16.02 -18.79 -6.44
C HIS A 49 17.42 -19.25 -5.99
N TYR A 50 17.51 -20.20 -5.08
CA TYR A 50 18.77 -20.80 -4.67
C TYR A 50 19.37 -21.65 -5.78
N GLU A 51 18.58 -22.53 -6.40
CA GLU A 51 18.99 -23.41 -7.49
C GLU A 51 19.48 -22.62 -8.72
N HIS A 52 18.80 -21.52 -9.05
CA HIS A 52 19.10 -20.66 -10.20
C HIS A 52 19.87 -19.39 -9.81
N PHE A 53 20.55 -19.36 -8.67
CA PHE A 53 21.15 -18.14 -8.11
C PHE A 53 22.03 -17.38 -9.09
N ARG A 54 22.95 -18.07 -9.78
CA ARG A 54 23.87 -17.44 -10.73
C ARG A 54 23.17 -16.91 -11.97
N GLU A 55 22.21 -17.66 -12.49
CA GLU A 55 21.43 -17.26 -13.65
C GLU A 55 20.58 -16.02 -13.33
N TYR A 56 19.88 -16.05 -12.21
CA TYR A 56 19.08 -14.92 -11.74
C TYR A 56 19.91 -13.64 -11.59
N HIS A 57 21.09 -13.73 -10.96
CA HIS A 57 21.95 -12.56 -10.75
C HIS A 57 22.62 -12.07 -12.02
N SER A 58 22.88 -12.94 -13.00
CA SER A 58 23.46 -12.53 -14.29
C SER A 58 22.49 -11.70 -15.14
N LYS A 59 21.18 -11.86 -14.91
CA LYS A 59 20.09 -11.18 -15.64
C LYS A 59 19.18 -10.38 -14.71
N LEU A 60 19.69 -9.94 -13.55
CA LEU A 60 18.90 -9.36 -12.48
C LEU A 60 17.96 -8.25 -12.93
N TYR A 61 18.45 -7.33 -13.76
CA TYR A 61 17.65 -6.21 -14.26
C TYR A 61 16.59 -6.60 -15.29
N CYS A 62 16.78 -7.72 -15.98
CA CYS A 62 15.77 -8.24 -16.91
C CYS A 62 14.59 -8.89 -16.19
N SER A 63 14.79 -9.24 -14.91
CA SER A 63 13.78 -9.90 -14.08
C SER A 63 12.99 -8.90 -13.21
N VAL A 64 13.15 -7.59 -13.46
CA VAL A 64 12.39 -6.56 -12.74
C VAL A 64 10.96 -6.59 -13.25
N GLU A 65 10.06 -6.84 -12.32
CA GLU A 65 8.63 -6.86 -12.58
C GLU A 65 8.15 -5.45 -12.98
N PRO A 66 7.31 -5.32 -14.01
CA PRO A 66 6.70 -4.05 -14.33
C PRO A 66 5.82 -3.58 -13.17
N THR A 67 5.88 -2.30 -12.84
CA THR A 67 4.93 -1.71 -11.90
C THR A 67 3.58 -1.55 -12.60
N SER A 68 2.49 -1.78 -11.88
CA SER A 68 1.16 -1.49 -12.39
C SER A 68 1.05 -0.02 -12.77
N VAL A 69 0.51 0.22 -13.97
CA VAL A 69 0.22 1.57 -14.49
C VAL A 69 -1.27 1.90 -14.43
N THR A 70 -2.05 1.12 -13.71
CA THR A 70 -3.50 1.28 -13.52
C THR A 70 -3.79 2.04 -12.23
N PRO A 71 -3.76 3.39 -12.25
CA PRO A 71 -3.83 4.20 -11.03
C PRO A 71 -5.19 4.13 -10.31
N PHE A 72 -6.25 3.71 -11.01
CA PHE A 72 -7.59 3.62 -10.47
C PHE A 72 -8.09 2.18 -10.30
N SER A 73 -7.22 1.18 -10.41
CA SER A 73 -7.58 -0.22 -10.15
C SER A 73 -8.10 -0.43 -8.72
N ALA A 74 -8.91 -1.47 -8.51
CA ALA A 74 -9.53 -1.75 -7.21
C ALA A 74 -8.53 -1.77 -6.03
N PRO A 75 -7.35 -2.43 -6.12
CA PRO A 75 -6.39 -2.42 -5.03
C PRO A 75 -5.80 -1.04 -4.74
N VAL A 76 -5.64 -0.19 -5.76
CA VAL A 76 -5.16 1.19 -5.61
C VAL A 76 -6.21 2.04 -4.93
N ARG A 77 -7.48 1.93 -5.34
CA ARG A 77 -8.60 2.62 -4.69
C ARG A 77 -8.69 2.29 -3.21
N GLU A 78 -8.59 1.01 -2.86
CA GLU A 78 -8.64 0.58 -1.46
C GLU A 78 -7.54 1.22 -0.62
N ARG A 79 -6.35 1.34 -1.16
CA ARG A 79 -5.19 1.82 -0.41
C ARG A 79 -5.00 3.33 -0.43
N ALA A 80 -5.27 3.98 -1.55
CA ALA A 80 -4.85 5.36 -1.76
C ALA A 80 -5.98 6.38 -1.83
N LEU A 81 -7.20 5.97 -2.20
CA LEU A 81 -8.27 6.93 -2.49
C LEU A 81 -8.60 7.83 -1.29
N HIS A 82 -8.69 7.26 -0.09
CA HIS A 82 -8.94 8.02 1.13
C HIS A 82 -7.80 9.00 1.45
N ALA A 83 -6.55 8.61 1.20
CA ALA A 83 -5.40 9.48 1.44
C ALA A 83 -5.39 10.67 0.46
N ILE A 84 -5.74 10.44 -0.81
CA ILE A 84 -5.89 11.48 -1.83
C ILE A 84 -7.03 12.41 -1.45
N MET A 85 -8.20 11.87 -1.15
CA MET A 85 -9.38 12.63 -0.73
C MET A 85 -9.07 13.54 0.46
N ILE A 86 -8.52 12.99 1.53
CA ILE A 86 -8.17 13.75 2.74
C ILE A 86 -7.10 14.80 2.45
N GLY A 87 -6.07 14.43 1.67
CA GLY A 87 -5.00 15.35 1.29
C GLY A 87 -5.53 16.54 0.49
N MET A 88 -6.38 16.31 -0.49
CA MET A 88 -7.00 17.38 -1.29
C MET A 88 -7.89 18.27 -0.43
N ILE A 89 -8.74 17.69 0.42
CA ILE A 89 -9.61 18.46 1.33
C ILE A 89 -8.77 19.35 2.26
N ARG A 90 -7.64 18.87 2.74
CA ARG A 90 -6.74 19.66 3.58
C ARG A 90 -6.00 20.77 2.84
N LEU A 91 -5.74 20.58 1.54
CA LEU A 91 -5.06 21.58 0.70
C LEU A 91 -6.00 22.66 0.19
N GLU A 92 -7.26 22.34 -0.05
CA GLU A 92 -8.32 23.27 -0.47
C GLU A 92 -8.79 24.22 0.64
N ASN A 93 -8.03 24.32 1.70
CA ASN A 93 -8.42 25.04 2.90
C ASN A 93 -8.52 26.55 2.67
N ASP A 94 -9.73 27.04 2.50
CA ASP A 94 -10.06 28.39 2.86
C ASP A 94 -10.12 28.51 4.39
N ASN A 95 -9.70 29.64 4.96
CA ASN A 95 -9.51 29.93 6.37
C ASN A 95 -10.66 29.55 7.35
N GLU A 96 -11.75 29.02 6.84
CA GLU A 96 -12.93 28.60 7.59
C GLU A 96 -12.84 27.13 8.09
N TYR A 97 -11.94 26.31 7.51
CA TYR A 97 -11.82 24.90 7.87
C TYR A 97 -10.85 24.72 9.04
N ASN A 98 -11.36 24.28 10.19
CA ASN A 98 -10.51 24.02 11.34
C ASN A 98 -9.65 22.77 11.13
N LEU A 99 -8.37 22.99 10.82
CA LEU A 99 -7.39 21.90 10.62
C LEU A 99 -7.00 21.16 11.91
N SER A 100 -7.42 21.62 13.07
CA SER A 100 -7.09 20.93 14.33
C SER A 100 -7.91 19.67 14.57
N VAL A 101 -9.09 19.58 13.95
CA VAL A 101 -10.02 18.45 14.07
C VAL A 101 -10.45 17.99 12.68
N PRO A 102 -10.60 16.68 12.42
CA PRO A 102 -11.00 16.16 11.11
C PRO A 102 -12.51 16.31 10.84
N GLN A 103 -12.97 17.53 10.78
CA GLN A 103 -14.35 17.85 10.44
C GLN A 103 -14.61 17.62 8.95
N ILE A 104 -15.85 17.29 8.61
CA ILE A 104 -16.29 17.26 7.22
C ILE A 104 -16.33 18.70 6.70
N PRO A 105 -15.66 19.00 5.59
CA PRO A 105 -15.67 20.34 5.00
C PRO A 105 -17.06 20.70 4.45
N ASN A 106 -17.24 21.97 4.11
CA ASN A 106 -18.46 22.43 3.47
C ASN A 106 -18.67 21.76 2.10
N SER A 107 -19.91 21.83 1.59
CA SER A 107 -20.27 21.19 0.33
C SER A 107 -19.51 21.74 -0.88
N ALA A 108 -19.07 23.00 -0.85
CA ALA A 108 -18.32 23.60 -1.96
C ALA A 108 -16.94 22.94 -2.11
N VAL A 109 -16.20 22.74 -1.02
CA VAL A 109 -14.91 22.05 -1.01
C VAL A 109 -15.08 20.59 -1.43
N LEU A 110 -16.10 19.90 -0.89
CA LEU A 110 -16.36 18.51 -1.27
C LEU A 110 -16.66 18.36 -2.75
N ASN A 111 -17.55 19.21 -3.29
CA ASN A 111 -17.91 19.18 -4.71
C ASN A 111 -16.69 19.48 -5.60
N HIS A 112 -15.84 20.43 -5.19
CA HIS A 112 -14.62 20.72 -5.93
C HIS A 112 -13.66 19.53 -5.96
N VAL A 113 -13.37 18.93 -4.81
CA VAL A 113 -12.51 17.73 -4.71
C VAL A 113 -13.07 16.57 -5.53
N GLU A 114 -14.37 16.30 -5.40
CA GLU A 114 -15.04 15.28 -6.19
C GLU A 114 -14.90 15.55 -7.69
N GLN A 115 -15.13 16.78 -8.13
CA GLN A 115 -15.03 17.15 -9.56
C GLN A 115 -13.61 16.99 -10.11
N VAL A 116 -12.59 17.36 -9.33
CA VAL A 116 -11.18 17.18 -9.74
C VAL A 116 -10.84 15.70 -9.91
N ILE A 117 -11.24 14.88 -8.94
CA ILE A 117 -11.03 13.42 -9.01
C ILE A 117 -11.77 12.83 -10.21
N ARG A 118 -13.04 13.18 -10.39
CA ARG A 118 -13.88 12.72 -11.50
C ARG A 118 -13.30 13.07 -12.86
N ASN A 119 -12.85 14.30 -13.05
CA ASN A 119 -12.23 14.76 -14.29
C ASN A 119 -10.95 13.97 -14.57
N ARG A 120 -10.12 13.74 -13.56
CA ARG A 120 -8.86 13.00 -13.71
C ARG A 120 -9.07 11.55 -14.10
N ILE A 121 -10.07 10.88 -13.53
CA ILE A 121 -10.41 9.50 -13.87
C ILE A 121 -10.96 9.44 -15.30
N SER A 122 -11.87 10.34 -15.65
CA SER A 122 -12.46 10.39 -16.99
C SER A 122 -11.41 10.59 -18.09
N GLU A 123 -10.32 11.27 -17.78
CA GLU A 123 -9.21 11.50 -18.71
C GLU A 123 -8.30 10.27 -18.86
N ILE A 124 -8.05 9.52 -17.80
CA ILE A 124 -7.03 8.48 -17.76
C ILE A 124 -7.63 7.08 -17.92
N GLU A 125 -8.66 6.75 -17.17
CA GLU A 125 -9.30 5.43 -17.09
C GLU A 125 -10.81 5.58 -16.94
N PRO A 126 -11.53 6.00 -18.00
CA PRO A 126 -12.96 6.27 -17.91
C PRO A 126 -13.80 5.06 -17.47
N ASP A 127 -13.35 3.85 -17.76
CA ASP A 127 -14.02 2.60 -17.37
C ASP A 127 -14.04 2.40 -15.84
N GLU A 128 -13.11 3.02 -15.12
CA GLU A 128 -13.02 2.94 -13.65
C GLU A 128 -13.74 4.11 -12.94
N LEU A 129 -14.38 5.00 -13.69
CA LEU A 129 -15.02 6.20 -13.15
C LEU A 129 -16.11 5.85 -12.12
N GLU A 130 -17.05 5.03 -12.51
CA GLU A 130 -18.21 4.67 -11.67
C GLU A 130 -17.75 3.96 -10.39
N ASN A 131 -16.89 2.96 -10.54
CA ASN A 131 -16.34 2.21 -9.42
C ASN A 131 -15.57 3.10 -8.44
N THR A 132 -14.79 4.06 -8.96
CA THR A 132 -13.98 4.94 -8.11
C THR A 132 -14.86 5.97 -7.40
N MET A 133 -15.86 6.52 -8.07
CA MET A 133 -16.78 7.47 -7.45
C MET A 133 -17.66 6.82 -6.40
N CYS A 134 -18.16 5.62 -6.65
CA CYS A 134 -18.87 4.84 -5.64
C CYS A 134 -18.01 4.66 -4.37
N ARG A 135 -16.75 4.30 -4.55
CA ARG A 135 -15.82 4.13 -3.42
C ARG A 135 -15.50 5.45 -2.71
N PHE A 136 -15.44 6.56 -3.44
CA PHE A 136 -15.26 7.89 -2.86
C PHE A 136 -16.44 8.26 -1.94
N GLU A 137 -17.66 8.02 -2.38
CA GLU A 137 -18.88 8.27 -1.60
C GLU A 137 -18.96 7.38 -0.34
N GLU A 138 -18.57 6.10 -0.46
CA GLU A 138 -18.47 5.20 0.69
C GLU A 138 -17.47 5.74 1.73
N ARG A 139 -16.26 6.13 1.31
CA ARG A 139 -15.26 6.71 2.21
C ARG A 139 -15.73 7.99 2.88
N LEU A 140 -16.45 8.84 2.14
CA LEU A 140 -17.02 10.05 2.71
C LEU A 140 -18.13 9.76 3.72
N THR A 141 -18.93 8.74 3.45
CA THR A 141 -19.99 8.25 4.35
C THR A 141 -19.39 7.69 5.63
N ASP A 142 -18.35 6.86 5.52
CA ASP A 142 -17.59 6.33 6.63
C ASP A 142 -17.04 7.45 7.51
N TRP A 143 -16.39 8.45 6.91
CA TRP A 143 -15.88 9.61 7.65
C TRP A 143 -17.00 10.33 8.42
N LYS A 144 -18.14 10.58 7.77
CA LYS A 144 -19.30 11.20 8.42
C LYS A 144 -19.82 10.38 9.59
N LEU A 145 -19.91 9.06 9.41
CA LEU A 145 -20.45 8.14 10.42
C LEU A 145 -19.52 7.99 11.63
N TRP A 146 -18.22 7.97 11.42
CA TRP A 146 -17.25 7.73 12.49
C TRP A 146 -17.07 8.91 13.43
N HIS A 147 -17.36 10.13 13.01
CA HIS A 147 -17.13 11.36 13.79
C HIS A 147 -15.75 11.39 14.43
N PRO A 148 -14.65 11.27 13.65
CA PRO A 148 -13.32 11.18 14.21
C PRO A 148 -12.95 12.45 15.00
N ALA A 149 -12.34 12.27 16.16
CA ALA A 149 -11.91 13.35 17.03
C ALA A 149 -10.49 13.84 16.69
N LEU A 150 -9.68 12.97 16.11
CA LEU A 150 -8.25 13.22 15.81
C LEU A 150 -7.95 12.93 14.35
N TRP A 151 -6.97 13.66 13.78
CA TRP A 151 -6.43 13.31 12.46
C TRP A 151 -5.64 12.01 12.48
N GLU A 152 -4.79 11.84 13.49
CA GLU A 152 -3.91 10.69 13.69
C GLU A 152 -3.99 10.19 15.12
N PRO A 153 -3.61 8.93 15.40
CA PRO A 153 -3.68 8.37 16.73
C PRO A 153 -2.80 9.11 17.73
N LYS A 154 -3.32 9.40 18.91
CA LYS A 154 -2.57 9.95 20.01
C LYS A 154 -2.15 8.83 20.97
N LYS A 155 -0.89 8.84 21.40
CA LYS A 155 -0.36 7.87 22.34
C LYS A 155 -0.34 8.42 23.77
N ASN A 156 -0.70 7.57 24.71
CA ASN A 156 -0.55 7.78 26.14
C ASN A 156 0.92 7.71 26.55
N ARG A 157 1.21 7.96 27.85
CA ARG A 157 2.58 7.86 28.42
C ARG A 157 3.16 6.44 28.38
N ASP A 158 2.31 5.41 28.37
CA ASP A 158 2.65 3.99 28.28
C ASP A 158 2.74 3.50 26.83
N PHE A 159 2.72 4.41 25.86
CA PHE A 159 2.72 4.14 24.42
C PHE A 159 1.47 3.44 23.88
N SER A 160 0.44 3.18 24.69
CA SER A 160 -0.87 2.76 24.20
C SER A 160 -1.58 3.91 23.46
N PHE A 161 -2.47 3.57 22.54
CA PHE A 161 -3.30 4.59 21.87
C PHE A 161 -4.45 5.03 22.78
N THR A 162 -4.85 6.31 22.65
CA THR A 162 -6.06 6.83 23.30
C THR A 162 -7.31 6.22 22.68
N ASP A 163 -8.45 6.29 23.38
CA ASP A 163 -9.74 5.79 22.90
C ASP A 163 -10.40 6.71 21.87
N GLU A 164 -9.87 7.92 21.67
CA GLU A 164 -10.35 8.87 20.67
C GLU A 164 -10.14 8.32 19.28
N VAL A 165 -11.20 8.27 18.47
CA VAL A 165 -11.17 7.74 17.10
C VAL A 165 -10.38 8.67 16.19
N PRO A 166 -9.29 8.20 15.57
CA PRO A 166 -8.57 8.97 14.56
C PRO A 166 -9.23 8.80 13.19
N LEU A 167 -9.04 9.78 12.30
CA LEU A 167 -9.44 9.62 10.90
C LEU A 167 -8.51 8.70 10.12
N ILE A 168 -7.20 8.79 10.39
CA ILE A 168 -6.17 7.97 9.74
C ILE A 168 -5.26 7.34 10.80
N TYR A 169 -4.70 6.17 10.49
CA TYR A 169 -3.68 5.52 11.33
C TYR A 169 -2.61 4.84 10.46
N GLY A 170 -1.46 4.58 11.04
CA GLY A 170 -0.31 4.01 10.31
C GLY A 170 -0.54 2.57 9.89
N SER A 171 -0.03 2.20 8.71
CA SER A 171 -0.10 0.82 8.23
C SER A 171 0.68 -0.11 9.15
N GLY A 172 0.05 -1.23 9.52
CA GLY A 172 0.59 -2.20 10.46
C GLY A 172 0.53 -1.78 11.94
N GLU A 173 -0.02 -0.61 12.24
CA GLU A 173 -0.40 -0.28 13.61
C GLU A 173 -1.64 -1.09 13.99
N HIS A 174 -1.61 -1.65 15.20
CA HIS A 174 -2.81 -2.30 15.74
C HIS A 174 -3.72 -1.21 16.33
N PRO A 175 -4.89 -0.96 15.72
CA PRO A 175 -5.81 0.03 16.25
C PRO A 175 -6.28 -0.39 17.65
N ASN A 176 -6.57 0.61 18.49
CA ASN A 176 -7.19 0.38 19.78
C ASN A 176 -8.57 -0.31 19.58
N GLU A 177 -8.88 -1.30 20.39
CA GLU A 177 -10.19 -1.99 20.36
C GLU A 177 -11.37 -1.01 20.47
N ALA A 178 -11.21 0.09 21.20
CA ALA A 178 -12.20 1.15 21.32
C ALA A 178 -12.57 1.83 20.00
N TRP A 179 -11.66 1.82 19.02
CA TRP A 179 -11.97 2.38 17.68
C TRP A 179 -12.83 1.41 16.85
N GLY A 180 -12.82 0.13 17.15
CA GLY A 180 -13.44 -0.91 16.32
C GLY A 180 -12.76 -0.92 14.93
N LYS A 181 -13.58 -0.83 13.87
CA LYS A 181 -13.10 -0.73 12.47
C LYS A 181 -13.07 0.71 11.93
N ARG A 182 -13.07 1.71 12.82
CA ARG A 182 -13.07 3.12 12.43
C ARG A 182 -11.66 3.63 12.19
N GLY A 183 -11.54 4.56 11.27
CA GLY A 183 -10.26 5.12 10.81
C GLY A 183 -9.76 4.45 9.52
N PHE A 184 -9.06 5.23 8.68
CA PHE A 184 -8.45 4.72 7.45
C PHE A 184 -6.99 4.36 7.69
N GLU A 185 -6.61 3.16 7.27
CA GLU A 185 -5.21 2.75 7.29
C GLU A 185 -4.43 3.47 6.20
N THR A 186 -3.36 4.17 6.56
CA THR A 186 -2.50 4.85 5.58
C THR A 186 -1.55 3.87 4.91
N PRO A 187 -1.40 3.90 3.58
CA PRO A 187 -0.49 3.00 2.89
C PRO A 187 0.96 3.38 3.18
N THR A 188 1.80 2.39 3.50
CA THR A 188 3.26 2.59 3.60
C THR A 188 3.92 2.59 2.24
N SER A 189 3.33 1.93 1.25
CA SER A 189 3.86 1.81 -0.11
C SER A 189 2.77 1.45 -1.09
N MET A 190 2.81 2.05 -2.28
CA MET A 190 1.95 1.67 -3.41
C MET A 190 2.49 0.47 -4.19
N ARG A 191 3.68 -0.03 -3.87
CA ARG A 191 4.31 -1.15 -4.60
C ARG A 191 3.56 -2.47 -4.52
N ASN A 192 2.81 -2.68 -3.45
CA ASN A 192 2.00 -3.89 -3.25
C ASN A 192 0.52 -3.64 -3.58
N ALA A 193 0.23 -2.63 -4.39
CA ALA A 193 -1.13 -2.40 -4.88
C ALA A 193 -1.54 -3.46 -5.93
N ASP A 194 -0.57 -4.15 -6.51
CA ASP A 194 -0.86 -5.27 -7.39
C ASP A 194 -1.48 -6.43 -6.61
N VAL A 195 -2.57 -6.91 -7.15
CA VAL A 195 -3.41 -7.95 -6.58
C VAL A 195 -2.60 -9.21 -6.31
N SER A 196 -2.64 -9.70 -5.07
CA SER A 196 -2.48 -11.12 -4.86
C SER A 196 -3.80 -11.77 -5.29
N CYS A 197 -3.82 -12.39 -6.48
CA CYS A 197 -4.90 -13.28 -6.85
C CYS A 197 -4.86 -14.48 -5.90
N GLU A 198 -5.95 -14.75 -5.19
CA GLU A 198 -6.19 -16.08 -4.68
C GLU A 198 -6.44 -16.97 -5.90
N ALA A 199 -5.45 -17.79 -6.24
CA ALA A 199 -5.62 -18.81 -7.25
C ALA A 199 -6.26 -20.01 -6.56
N GLU A 200 -7.55 -20.19 -6.73
CA GLU A 200 -8.22 -21.46 -6.45
C GLU A 200 -7.79 -22.48 -7.48
N LEU A 201 -7.09 -23.53 -7.02
CA LEU A 201 -6.84 -24.71 -7.82
C LEU A 201 -8.18 -25.47 -7.94
N MET A 202 -8.89 -25.28 -9.03
CA MET A 202 -9.96 -26.19 -9.40
C MET A 202 -9.33 -27.54 -9.77
N LEU A 203 -9.29 -28.45 -8.82
CA LEU A 203 -9.03 -29.85 -9.08
C LEU A 203 -10.24 -30.37 -9.88
N ARG A 204 -10.14 -30.40 -11.21
CA ARG A 204 -11.06 -31.22 -12.01
C ARG A 204 -10.77 -32.67 -11.65
N GLU A 205 -11.70 -33.31 -10.97
CA GLU A 205 -11.70 -34.76 -10.90
C GLU A 205 -11.78 -35.30 -12.32
N TYR A 206 -10.70 -35.90 -12.76
CA TYR A 206 -10.71 -36.71 -13.97
C TYR A 206 -11.53 -37.95 -13.65
N VAL A 207 -12.80 -37.93 -14.02
CA VAL A 207 -13.60 -39.15 -14.11
C VAL A 207 -13.03 -39.90 -15.31
N ALA A 208 -12.21 -40.92 -15.05
CA ALA A 208 -11.80 -41.87 -16.06
C ALA A 208 -13.08 -42.50 -16.60
N LYS A 209 -13.39 -42.31 -17.87
CA LYS A 209 -14.36 -43.14 -18.56
C LYS A 209 -13.75 -44.51 -18.66
N GLU A 210 -14.31 -45.45 -17.89
CA GLU A 210 -14.12 -46.87 -18.16
C GLU A 210 -14.82 -47.19 -19.48
N ASP A 211 -14.00 -47.65 -20.46
CA ASP A 211 -14.50 -48.29 -21.70
C ASP A 211 -14.82 -49.77 -21.43
#